data_f5b9ef8fe27e06000666725ded4124ca
#
_entry.id   f5b9ef8fe27e06000666725ded4124ca
#
_cell.length_a   1.000
_cell.length_b   1.000
_cell.length_c   1.000
_cell.angle_alpha   90.00
_cell.angle_beta   90.00
_cell.angle_gamma   90.00
#
_symmetry.space_group_name_H-M   'P 1'
#
loop_
_entity.id
_entity.type
_entity.pdbx_description
1 polymer ?
#
loop_
_entity_poly.entity_id
_entity_poly.type
_entity_poly.pdbx_seq_one_letter_code
_entity_poly.pdbx_strand_id
1 'polypeptide(L)'
;MNKLITIIESCLFLLTFMSSCNRTDEERSHILKVYNWADYIDEDVLAEFPAWYKEQTGEDIRIIYQVFDINEIMLTKIERGHEDFDLICPSEYIIERMLKKNLLVPIDRNFGKTPDYLDNVSPYIRGQLNKLSQPGRKTTDYVVPYMWGTAGILYNKQFVEEKEVESWECLWDSKFRNKILMKDSYRDSYGTAIIYAHAKELEDGTVTVEQLMNDNS
;
A
#
# COMPACT_ATOMS: atom_id res chain seq x y z
N MET A 1 -63.65 -4.87 -7.75
CA MET A 1 -62.93 -3.66 -8.19
C MET A 1 -61.72 -3.34 -7.28
N ASN A 2 -61.83 -3.40 -5.96
CA ASN A 2 -60.73 -3.03 -5.05
C ASN A 2 -59.51 -3.94 -5.07
N LYS A 3 -59.66 -5.27 -5.30
CA LYS A 3 -58.51 -6.18 -5.35
C LYS A 3 -57.59 -5.98 -6.58
N LEU A 4 -58.18 -5.55 -7.71
CA LEU A 4 -57.41 -5.29 -8.93
C LEU A 4 -56.57 -4.01 -8.80
N ILE A 5 -57.12 -2.98 -8.16
CA ILE A 5 -56.44 -1.70 -7.89
C ILE A 5 -55.24 -1.95 -6.95
N THR A 6 -55.40 -2.72 -5.89
CA THR A 6 -54.33 -3.05 -4.95
C THR A 6 -53.17 -3.83 -5.57
N ILE A 7 -53.49 -4.73 -6.54
CA ILE A 7 -52.47 -5.48 -7.29
C ILE A 7 -51.72 -4.56 -8.23
N ILE A 8 -52.38 -3.64 -8.90
CA ILE A 8 -51.76 -2.67 -9.82
C ILE A 8 -50.85 -1.70 -9.04
N GLU A 9 -51.29 -1.19 -7.89
CA GLU A 9 -50.48 -0.34 -7.03
C GLU A 9 -49.26 -1.09 -6.46
N SER A 10 -49.41 -2.36 -6.06
CA SER A 10 -48.32 -3.19 -5.60
C SER A 10 -47.29 -3.50 -6.69
N CYS A 11 -47.74 -3.75 -7.92
CA CYS A 11 -46.86 -3.95 -9.09
C CYS A 11 -46.15 -2.65 -9.49
N LEU A 12 -46.81 -1.50 -9.42
CA LEU A 12 -46.20 -0.20 -9.71
C LEU A 12 -45.09 0.15 -8.68
N PHE A 13 -45.32 -0.18 -7.40
CA PHE A 13 -44.35 0.01 -6.33
C PHE A 13 -43.12 -0.88 -6.49
N LEU A 14 -43.29 -2.12 -6.98
CA LEU A 14 -42.20 -3.05 -7.29
C LEU A 14 -41.34 -2.59 -8.50
N LEU A 15 -41.98 -1.97 -9.52
CA LEU A 15 -41.28 -1.46 -10.70
C LEU A 15 -40.40 -0.24 -10.42
N THR A 16 -40.72 0.55 -9.40
CA THR A 16 -39.88 1.70 -9.00
C THR A 16 -38.58 1.29 -8.28
N PHE A 17 -38.50 0.09 -7.69
CA PHE A 17 -37.29 -0.41 -7.10
C PHE A 17 -36.26 -1.01 -8.07
N MET A 18 -36.69 -1.35 -9.30
CA MET A 18 -35.79 -1.93 -10.31
C MET A 18 -34.97 -0.88 -11.08
N SER A 19 -35.28 0.41 -10.95
CA SER A 19 -34.57 1.48 -11.66
C SER A 19 -33.34 2.01 -10.92
N SER A 20 -33.00 1.45 -9.73
CA SER A 20 -31.93 1.95 -8.89
C SER A 20 -30.55 1.35 -9.21
N CYS A 21 -30.45 0.29 -10.01
CA CYS A 21 -29.17 -0.40 -10.24
C CYS A 21 -28.30 0.19 -11.36
N ASN A 22 -28.83 1.02 -12.27
CA ASN A 22 -28.03 1.52 -13.41
C ASN A 22 -27.29 2.83 -13.15
N ARG A 23 -27.55 3.50 -12.02
CA ARG A 23 -26.87 4.77 -11.68
C ARG A 23 -25.50 4.59 -11.02
N THR A 24 -25.23 3.43 -10.47
CA THR A 24 -24.03 3.18 -9.65
C THR A 24 -22.76 2.96 -10.47
N ASP A 25 -22.83 2.36 -11.64
CA ASP A 25 -21.65 2.02 -12.43
C ASP A 25 -21.08 3.25 -13.18
N GLU A 26 -21.96 4.11 -13.70
CA GLU A 26 -21.55 5.34 -14.39
C GLU A 26 -20.94 6.37 -13.41
N GLU A 27 -21.48 6.45 -12.19
CA GLU A 27 -20.88 7.26 -11.11
C GLU A 27 -19.52 6.70 -10.65
N ARG A 28 -19.31 5.38 -10.66
CA ARG A 28 -18.07 4.75 -10.20
C ARG A 28 -16.90 5.02 -11.15
N SER A 29 -17.13 5.12 -12.44
CA SER A 29 -16.09 5.42 -13.45
C SER A 29 -15.45 6.81 -13.26
N HIS A 30 -16.15 7.73 -12.60
CA HIS A 30 -15.66 9.09 -12.31
C HIS A 30 -15.09 9.23 -10.87
N ILE A 31 -14.78 8.11 -10.21
CA ILE A 31 -14.22 8.09 -8.86
C ILE A 31 -12.88 7.38 -8.89
N LEU A 32 -11.83 8.05 -8.37
CA LEU A 32 -10.52 7.46 -8.08
C LEU A 32 -10.41 7.19 -6.58
N LYS A 33 -10.43 5.92 -6.21
CA LYS A 33 -10.25 5.49 -4.81
C LYS A 33 -8.79 5.20 -4.53
N VAL A 34 -8.18 6.02 -3.67
CA VAL A 34 -6.78 5.92 -3.27
C VAL A 34 -6.68 5.47 -1.82
N TYR A 35 -5.85 4.48 -1.55
CA TYR A 35 -5.59 3.96 -0.21
C TYR A 35 -4.08 4.00 0.08
N ASN A 36 -3.66 4.93 0.92
CA ASN A 36 -2.26 5.28 1.15
C ASN A 36 -1.95 5.32 2.65
N TRP A 37 -0.68 5.45 2.99
CA TRP A 37 -0.24 5.78 4.34
C TRP A 37 -0.71 7.17 4.75
N ALA A 38 -0.93 7.36 6.05
CA ALA A 38 -1.11 8.69 6.61
C ALA A 38 0.15 9.55 6.34
N ASP A 39 -0.04 10.83 6.06
CA ASP A 39 1.02 11.83 5.86
C ASP A 39 2.03 11.53 4.73
N TYR A 40 1.66 10.69 3.75
CA TYR A 40 2.52 10.28 2.63
C TYR A 40 2.19 10.96 1.30
N ILE A 41 1.35 11.97 1.31
CA ILE A 41 1.00 12.74 0.10
C ILE A 41 0.91 14.23 0.45
N ASP A 42 1.26 15.05 -0.50
CA ASP A 42 0.96 16.48 -0.45
C ASP A 42 -0.53 16.69 -0.77
N GLU A 43 -1.24 17.37 0.12
CA GLU A 43 -2.68 17.62 -0.04
C GLU A 43 -2.99 18.46 -1.28
N ASP A 44 -2.07 19.31 -1.72
CA ASP A 44 -2.21 20.11 -2.94
C ASP A 44 -2.32 19.19 -4.18
N VAL A 45 -1.62 18.06 -4.20
CA VAL A 45 -1.73 17.06 -5.28
C VAL A 45 -3.14 16.52 -5.39
N LEU A 46 -3.80 16.24 -4.25
CA LEU A 46 -5.19 15.76 -4.25
C LEU A 46 -6.16 16.83 -4.74
N ALA A 47 -5.88 18.11 -4.43
CA ALA A 47 -6.74 19.22 -4.86
C ALA A 47 -6.56 19.53 -6.36
N GLU A 48 -5.34 19.45 -6.89
CA GLU A 48 -5.01 19.82 -8.27
C GLU A 48 -5.26 18.71 -9.29
N PHE A 49 -5.13 17.44 -8.88
CA PHE A 49 -5.23 16.29 -9.78
C PHE A 49 -6.53 16.25 -10.60
N PRO A 50 -7.73 16.52 -10.06
CA PRO A 50 -8.96 16.50 -10.86
C PRO A 50 -8.95 17.48 -12.03
N ALA A 51 -8.40 18.68 -11.82
CA ALA A 51 -8.28 19.69 -12.87
C ALA A 51 -7.29 19.26 -13.95
N TRP A 52 -6.13 18.75 -13.53
CA TRP A 52 -5.14 18.19 -14.44
C TRP A 52 -5.69 17.00 -15.24
N TYR A 53 -6.38 16.07 -14.58
CA TYR A 53 -6.99 14.91 -15.23
C TYR A 53 -7.99 15.32 -16.31
N LYS A 54 -8.85 16.29 -16.00
CA LYS A 54 -9.82 16.84 -16.97
C LYS A 54 -9.13 17.48 -18.17
N GLU A 55 -8.03 18.18 -17.97
CA GLU A 55 -7.23 18.77 -19.05
C GLU A 55 -6.66 17.68 -19.98
N GLN A 56 -6.21 16.56 -19.40
CA GLN A 56 -5.58 15.46 -20.17
C GLN A 56 -6.59 14.57 -20.89
N THR A 57 -7.75 14.32 -20.30
CA THR A 57 -8.73 13.32 -20.76
C THR A 57 -10.05 13.91 -21.26
N GLY A 58 -10.40 15.12 -20.82
CA GLY A 58 -11.70 15.73 -21.01
C GLY A 58 -12.77 15.27 -20.02
N GLU A 59 -12.43 14.34 -19.11
CA GLU A 59 -13.35 13.75 -18.16
C GLU A 59 -13.18 14.33 -16.75
N ASP A 60 -14.29 14.42 -16.01
CA ASP A 60 -14.25 14.79 -14.59
C ASP A 60 -13.97 13.57 -13.73
N ILE A 61 -13.16 13.75 -12.68
CA ILE A 61 -12.87 12.72 -11.70
C ILE A 61 -12.92 13.26 -10.27
N ARG A 62 -13.43 12.46 -9.34
CA ARG A 62 -13.45 12.75 -7.91
C ARG A 62 -12.55 11.77 -7.16
N ILE A 63 -11.68 12.27 -6.31
CA ILE A 63 -10.81 11.43 -5.48
C ILE A 63 -11.53 11.07 -4.17
N ILE A 64 -11.51 9.80 -3.81
CA ILE A 64 -11.79 9.30 -2.46
C ILE A 64 -10.46 8.82 -1.89
N TYR A 65 -9.90 9.62 -0.98
CA TYR A 65 -8.64 9.31 -0.34
C TYR A 65 -8.88 8.70 1.04
N GLN A 66 -8.31 7.52 1.27
CA GLN A 66 -8.36 6.81 2.54
C GLN A 66 -6.94 6.51 3.02
N VAL A 67 -6.74 6.42 4.32
CA VAL A 67 -5.44 6.13 4.92
C VAL A 67 -5.45 4.85 5.72
N PHE A 68 -4.26 4.25 5.85
CA PHE A 68 -4.00 3.13 6.73
C PHE A 68 -2.65 3.32 7.44
N ASP A 69 -2.48 2.63 8.55
CA ASP A 69 -1.27 2.67 9.38
C ASP A 69 -0.55 1.32 9.43
N ILE A 70 -1.27 0.22 9.11
CA ILE A 70 -0.75 -1.14 9.20
C ILE A 70 -1.04 -1.89 7.90
N ASN A 71 0.02 -2.39 7.25
CA ASN A 71 -0.04 -3.12 5.98
C ASN A 71 -0.96 -4.35 6.02
N GLU A 72 -0.91 -5.13 7.10
CA GLU A 72 -1.67 -6.37 7.24
C GLU A 72 -3.18 -6.10 7.37
N ILE A 73 -3.55 -5.02 8.04
CA ILE A 73 -4.94 -4.57 8.15
C ILE A 73 -5.44 -4.12 6.78
N MET A 74 -4.65 -3.32 6.07
CA MET A 74 -4.96 -2.88 4.71
C MET A 74 -5.17 -4.08 3.78
N LEU A 75 -4.23 -5.05 3.77
CA LEU A 75 -4.34 -6.24 2.95
C LEU A 75 -5.58 -7.07 3.30
N THR A 76 -5.88 -7.25 4.59
CA THR A 76 -7.07 -7.97 5.04
C THR A 76 -8.36 -7.30 4.58
N LYS A 77 -8.40 -5.98 4.58
CA LYS A 77 -9.55 -5.20 4.09
C LYS A 77 -9.79 -5.45 2.60
N ILE A 78 -8.72 -5.48 1.80
CA ILE A 78 -8.82 -5.78 0.36
C ILE A 78 -9.24 -7.22 0.12
N GLU A 79 -8.61 -8.20 0.80
CA GLU A 79 -8.86 -9.62 0.58
C GLU A 79 -10.24 -10.09 1.03
N ARG A 80 -10.74 -9.56 2.13
CA ARG A 80 -11.99 -10.01 2.77
C ARG A 80 -13.14 -9.03 2.61
N GLY A 81 -12.84 -7.74 2.54
CA GLY A 81 -13.81 -6.68 2.41
C GLY A 81 -14.31 -6.47 0.99
N HIS A 82 -13.63 -7.08 -0.02
CA HIS A 82 -13.90 -6.86 -1.44
C HIS A 82 -13.99 -5.37 -1.80
N GLU A 83 -13.15 -4.57 -1.14
CA GLU A 83 -13.05 -3.14 -1.41
C GLU A 83 -12.39 -2.90 -2.77
N ASP A 84 -13.00 -2.08 -3.59
CA ASP A 84 -12.59 -1.76 -4.95
C ASP A 84 -11.70 -0.51 -5.01
N PHE A 85 -10.50 -0.57 -4.46
CA PHE A 85 -9.52 0.49 -4.61
C PHE A 85 -8.90 0.48 -6.02
N ASP A 86 -8.69 1.69 -6.58
CA ASP A 86 -8.02 1.86 -7.87
C ASP A 86 -6.51 1.97 -7.68
N LEU A 87 -6.08 2.64 -6.62
CA LEU A 87 -4.67 2.83 -6.27
C LEU A 87 -4.43 2.54 -4.79
N ILE A 88 -3.40 1.75 -4.52
CA ILE A 88 -2.94 1.43 -3.17
C ILE A 88 -1.44 1.63 -3.05
N CYS A 89 -0.96 2.03 -1.87
CA CYS A 89 0.47 2.29 -1.63
C CYS A 89 1.03 1.44 -0.48
N PRO A 90 1.12 0.12 -0.59
CA PRO A 90 1.68 -0.75 0.44
C PRO A 90 3.21 -0.82 0.40
N SER A 91 3.79 -1.43 1.43
CA SER A 91 5.19 -1.82 1.43
C SER A 91 5.46 -2.98 0.45
N GLU A 92 6.72 -3.13 0.03
CA GLU A 92 7.15 -4.07 -1.01
C GLU A 92 6.78 -5.53 -0.75
N TYR A 93 6.87 -6.00 0.50
CA TYR A 93 6.52 -7.39 0.84
C TYR A 93 5.01 -7.68 0.72
N ILE A 94 4.18 -6.67 0.88
CA ILE A 94 2.74 -6.78 0.62
C ILE A 94 2.49 -6.84 -0.88
N ILE A 95 3.21 -6.03 -1.67
CA ILE A 95 3.14 -6.08 -3.14
C ILE A 95 3.44 -7.49 -3.63
N GLU A 96 4.50 -8.13 -3.12
CA GLU A 96 4.83 -9.52 -3.46
C GLU A 96 3.67 -10.48 -3.15
N ARG A 97 3.04 -10.35 -1.97
CA ARG A 97 1.86 -11.14 -1.60
C ARG A 97 0.68 -10.90 -2.52
N MET A 98 0.43 -9.66 -2.88
CA MET A 98 -0.67 -9.29 -3.78
C MET A 98 -0.47 -9.82 -5.19
N LEU A 99 0.77 -9.81 -5.69
CA LEU A 99 1.13 -10.43 -6.96
C LEU A 99 0.88 -11.94 -6.96
N LYS A 100 1.29 -12.64 -5.90
CA LYS A 100 1.04 -14.07 -5.71
C LYS A 100 -0.45 -14.42 -5.69
N LYS A 101 -1.28 -13.51 -5.15
CA LYS A 101 -2.74 -13.71 -5.00
C LYS A 101 -3.55 -13.13 -6.16
N ASN A 102 -2.93 -12.58 -7.20
CA ASN A 102 -3.60 -11.95 -8.34
C ASN A 102 -4.52 -10.77 -7.96
N LEU A 103 -4.12 -9.97 -6.99
CA LEU A 103 -4.89 -8.83 -6.50
C LEU A 103 -4.53 -7.51 -7.21
N LEU A 104 -3.54 -7.52 -8.10
CA LEU A 104 -3.08 -6.34 -8.83
C LEU A 104 -3.43 -6.45 -10.31
N VAL A 105 -3.80 -5.32 -10.90
CA VAL A 105 -4.07 -5.17 -12.33
C VAL A 105 -2.83 -4.57 -13.00
N PRO A 106 -2.42 -5.03 -14.20
CA PRO A 106 -1.33 -4.43 -14.93
C PRO A 106 -1.60 -2.95 -15.25
N ILE A 107 -0.54 -2.14 -15.17
CA ILE A 107 -0.61 -0.72 -15.54
C ILE A 107 -0.62 -0.61 -17.06
N ASP A 108 -1.58 0.13 -17.61
CA ASP A 108 -1.57 0.48 -19.04
C ASP A 108 -0.49 1.54 -19.30
N ARG A 109 0.58 1.12 -20.01
CA ARG A 109 1.70 1.99 -20.39
C ARG A 109 1.39 2.93 -21.56
N ASN A 110 0.25 2.73 -22.19
CA ASN A 110 -0.17 3.56 -23.32
C ASN A 110 -1.09 4.71 -22.89
N PHE A 111 -1.31 4.85 -21.57
CA PHE A 111 -2.16 5.90 -21.03
C PHE A 111 -1.52 7.28 -21.25
N GLY A 112 -2.25 8.15 -21.95
CA GLY A 112 -1.91 9.56 -22.13
C GLY A 112 -0.66 9.84 -22.95
N LYS A 113 -0.12 11.05 -22.80
CA LYS A 113 1.11 11.54 -23.43
C LYS A 113 2.31 11.54 -22.48
N THR A 114 2.16 10.95 -21.30
CA THR A 114 3.20 10.89 -20.28
C THR A 114 4.33 9.98 -20.71
N PRO A 115 5.60 10.37 -20.49
CA PRO A 115 6.72 9.46 -20.66
C PRO A 115 6.53 8.23 -19.76
N ASP A 116 7.22 7.13 -20.11
CA ASP A 116 7.20 5.92 -19.29
C ASP A 116 7.49 6.29 -17.81
N TYR A 117 6.52 6.06 -16.93
CA TYR A 117 6.63 6.40 -15.51
C TYR A 117 7.86 5.78 -14.83
N LEU A 118 8.41 4.71 -15.41
CA LEU A 118 9.63 4.08 -14.91
C LEU A 118 10.91 4.85 -15.27
N ASP A 119 10.88 5.78 -16.21
CA ASP A 119 12.07 6.55 -16.60
C ASP A 119 12.56 7.45 -15.46
N ASN A 120 11.66 7.91 -14.61
CA ASN A 120 11.99 8.69 -13.43
C ASN A 120 12.39 7.85 -12.20
N VAL A 121 12.38 6.53 -12.31
CA VAL A 121 12.71 5.61 -11.22
C VAL A 121 14.18 5.24 -11.27
N SER A 122 14.89 5.40 -10.14
CA SER A 122 16.29 4.98 -10.00
C SER A 122 16.50 3.53 -10.46
N PRO A 123 17.56 3.24 -11.23
CA PRO A 123 17.90 1.87 -11.62
C PRO A 123 18.06 0.91 -10.44
N TYR A 124 18.56 1.40 -9.31
CA TYR A 124 18.65 0.62 -8.08
C TYR A 124 17.27 0.17 -7.59
N ILE A 125 16.30 1.08 -7.49
CA ILE A 125 14.94 0.77 -7.04
C ILE A 125 14.25 -0.17 -8.03
N ARG A 126 14.40 0.06 -9.34
CA ARG A 126 13.90 -0.88 -10.37
C ARG A 126 14.49 -2.28 -10.19
N GLY A 127 15.77 -2.38 -9.86
CA GLY A 127 16.45 -3.64 -9.56
C GLY A 127 15.85 -4.34 -8.33
N GLN A 128 15.53 -3.60 -7.26
CA GLN A 128 14.89 -4.18 -6.07
C GLN A 128 13.47 -4.69 -6.37
N LEU A 129 12.67 -3.90 -7.10
CA LEU A 129 11.33 -4.34 -7.52
C LEU A 129 11.36 -5.62 -8.36
N ASN A 130 12.34 -5.75 -9.25
CA ASN A 130 12.44 -6.95 -10.09
C ASN A 130 12.68 -8.23 -9.29
N LYS A 131 13.30 -8.14 -8.10
CA LYS A 131 13.47 -9.29 -7.19
C LYS A 131 12.15 -9.82 -6.63
N LEU A 132 11.12 -8.98 -6.57
CA LEU A 132 9.79 -9.35 -6.10
C LEU A 132 8.93 -10.01 -7.19
N SER A 133 9.44 -10.09 -8.42
CA SER A 133 8.70 -10.60 -9.57
C SER A 133 8.37 -12.09 -9.40
N GLN A 134 7.19 -12.48 -9.87
CA GLN A 134 6.71 -13.85 -9.87
C GLN A 134 6.87 -14.46 -11.28
N PRO A 135 6.87 -15.79 -11.43
CA PRO A 135 6.90 -16.41 -12.74
C PRO A 135 5.81 -15.85 -13.67
N GLY A 136 6.23 -15.28 -14.80
CA GLY A 136 5.33 -14.66 -15.78
C GLY A 136 4.76 -13.29 -15.40
N ARG A 137 5.19 -12.69 -14.26
CA ARG A 137 4.71 -11.39 -13.78
C ARG A 137 5.85 -10.54 -13.29
N LYS A 138 6.22 -9.52 -14.04
CA LYS A 138 7.20 -8.53 -13.60
C LYS A 138 6.52 -7.54 -12.68
N THR A 139 7.08 -7.28 -11.50
CA THR A 139 6.54 -6.31 -10.55
C THR A 139 6.37 -4.93 -11.18
N THR A 140 7.32 -4.51 -12.02
CA THR A 140 7.28 -3.24 -12.73
C THR A 140 6.12 -3.10 -13.74
N ASP A 141 5.41 -4.17 -14.07
CA ASP A 141 4.21 -4.09 -14.90
C ASP A 141 2.96 -3.72 -14.08
N TYR A 142 3.03 -3.79 -12.75
CA TYR A 142 1.91 -3.58 -11.83
C TYR A 142 2.13 -2.44 -10.85
N VAL A 143 3.37 -1.98 -10.68
CA VAL A 143 3.78 -1.11 -9.57
C VAL A 143 4.66 0.02 -10.06
N VAL A 144 4.39 1.22 -9.54
CA VAL A 144 5.27 2.39 -9.63
C VAL A 144 5.86 2.64 -8.24
N PRO A 145 7.18 2.70 -8.08
CA PRO A 145 7.78 3.10 -6.82
C PRO A 145 7.37 4.53 -6.46
N TYR A 146 6.90 4.71 -5.25
CA TYR A 146 6.44 6.00 -4.75
C TYR A 146 7.45 6.62 -3.78
N MET A 147 7.72 5.93 -2.69
CA MET A 147 8.70 6.33 -1.68
C MET A 147 9.54 5.15 -1.24
N TRP A 148 10.76 5.43 -0.81
CA TRP A 148 11.61 4.46 -0.14
C TRP A 148 12.42 5.18 0.94
N GLY A 149 12.87 4.44 1.95
CA GLY A 149 13.68 4.98 3.02
C GLY A 149 14.38 3.86 3.79
N THR A 150 15.19 4.26 4.73
CA THR A 150 15.86 3.37 5.67
C THR A 150 15.31 3.58 7.07
N ALA A 151 15.23 2.50 7.84
CA ALA A 151 15.00 2.61 9.27
C ALA A 151 16.28 3.07 9.97
N GLY A 152 16.13 3.86 11.03
CA GLY A 152 17.25 4.37 11.80
C GLY A 152 16.85 4.61 13.26
N ILE A 153 17.85 4.87 14.08
CA ILE A 153 17.67 5.19 15.50
C ILE A 153 17.60 6.71 15.66
N LEU A 154 16.46 7.19 16.13
CA LEU A 154 16.28 8.58 16.55
C LEU A 154 16.44 8.67 18.07
N TYR A 155 17.33 9.56 18.53
CA TYR A 155 17.59 9.72 19.95
C TYR A 155 17.63 11.18 20.40
N ASN A 156 17.32 11.41 21.66
CA ASN A 156 17.36 12.74 22.24
C ASN A 156 18.77 13.03 22.80
N LYS A 157 19.50 13.92 22.14
CA LYS A 157 20.86 14.33 22.49
C LYS A 157 21.02 14.96 23.89
N GLN A 158 19.91 15.38 24.52
CA GLN A 158 19.96 15.88 25.90
C GLN A 158 20.15 14.79 26.94
N PHE A 159 19.83 13.53 26.60
CA PHE A 159 19.84 12.40 27.55
C PHE A 159 20.69 11.22 27.10
N VAL A 160 21.09 11.17 25.83
CA VAL A 160 21.78 10.04 25.21
C VAL A 160 22.96 10.56 24.39
N GLU A 161 24.12 10.01 24.59
CA GLU A 161 25.30 10.29 23.78
C GLU A 161 25.29 9.46 22.51
N GLU A 162 25.83 10.00 21.41
CA GLU A 162 25.86 9.36 20.09
C GLU A 162 26.50 7.95 20.15
N LYS A 163 27.62 7.83 20.85
CA LYS A 163 28.32 6.54 21.03
C LYS A 163 27.50 5.41 21.67
N GLU A 164 26.39 5.77 22.36
CA GLU A 164 25.54 4.80 23.04
C GLU A 164 24.47 4.22 22.09
N VAL A 165 24.32 4.81 20.90
CA VAL A 165 23.31 4.43 19.90
C VAL A 165 23.92 4.24 18.50
N GLU A 166 25.21 4.01 18.41
CA GLU A 166 25.92 3.72 17.15
C GLU A 166 25.49 2.38 16.53
N SER A 167 24.99 1.48 17.35
CA SER A 167 24.53 0.15 16.93
C SER A 167 23.09 -0.09 17.37
N TRP A 168 22.36 -0.88 16.60
CA TRP A 168 21.03 -1.38 16.96
C TRP A 168 21.03 -2.20 18.26
N GLU A 169 22.17 -2.68 18.74
CA GLU A 169 22.32 -3.37 20.03
C GLU A 169 21.81 -2.53 21.21
N CYS A 170 21.84 -1.21 21.10
CA CYS A 170 21.30 -0.32 22.15
C CYS A 170 19.84 -0.62 22.50
N LEU A 171 19.05 -1.21 21.60
CA LEU A 171 17.66 -1.59 21.89
C LEU A 171 17.55 -2.67 22.98
N TRP A 172 18.62 -3.43 23.22
CA TRP A 172 18.70 -4.48 24.26
C TRP A 172 19.46 -4.03 25.50
N ASP A 173 20.03 -2.82 25.52
CA ASP A 173 20.69 -2.27 26.70
C ASP A 173 19.65 -1.94 27.79
N SER A 174 19.89 -2.49 28.98
CA SER A 174 19.05 -2.26 30.15
C SER A 174 18.90 -0.78 30.54
N LYS A 175 19.86 0.07 30.17
CA LYS A 175 19.84 1.53 30.34
C LYS A 175 18.61 2.16 29.68
N PHE A 176 18.18 1.62 28.54
CA PHE A 176 17.07 2.14 27.75
C PHE A 176 15.73 1.44 28.05
N ARG A 177 15.70 0.57 29.05
CA ARG A 177 14.47 -0.13 29.45
C ARG A 177 13.31 0.87 29.71
N ASN A 178 12.17 0.63 29.07
CA ASN A 178 10.98 1.49 29.14
C ASN A 178 11.18 2.92 28.60
N LYS A 179 12.23 3.13 27.76
CA LYS A 179 12.52 4.44 27.13
C LYS A 179 12.60 4.35 25.61
N ILE A 180 12.28 3.19 25.05
CA ILE A 180 12.32 2.91 23.63
C ILE A 180 10.91 3.00 23.06
N LEU A 181 10.77 3.70 21.95
CA LEU A 181 9.58 3.68 21.10
C LEU A 181 9.96 2.91 19.84
N MET A 182 9.18 1.91 19.51
CA MET A 182 9.31 1.14 18.27
C MET A 182 8.17 1.50 17.32
N LYS A 183 8.45 1.45 16.03
CA LYS A 183 7.41 1.56 15.00
C LYS A 183 6.43 0.40 15.15
N ASP A 184 5.14 0.69 15.05
CA ASP A 184 4.07 -0.32 15.02
C ASP A 184 4.05 -0.99 13.64
N SER A 185 5.04 -1.84 13.41
CA SER A 185 5.24 -2.58 12.18
C SER A 185 5.87 -3.93 12.51
N TYR A 186 5.15 -5.01 12.22
CA TYR A 186 5.68 -6.35 12.41
C TYR A 186 7.00 -6.55 11.69
N ARG A 187 7.07 -6.12 10.43
CA ARG A 187 8.25 -6.29 9.59
C ARG A 187 9.46 -5.56 10.16
N ASP A 188 9.30 -4.29 10.53
CA ASP A 188 10.42 -3.47 11.03
C ASP A 188 10.86 -3.94 12.42
N SER A 189 9.91 -4.15 13.34
CA SER A 189 10.22 -4.48 14.74
C SER A 189 10.73 -5.90 14.91
N TYR A 190 10.04 -6.91 14.37
CA TYR A 190 10.51 -8.29 14.43
C TYR A 190 11.71 -8.52 13.53
N GLY A 191 11.80 -7.91 12.36
CA GLY A 191 12.95 -7.99 11.49
C GLY A 191 14.22 -7.52 12.20
N THR A 192 14.17 -6.41 12.93
CA THR A 192 15.30 -5.93 13.75
C THR A 192 15.66 -6.95 14.83
N ALA A 193 14.69 -7.54 15.51
CA ALA A 193 14.94 -8.54 16.54
C ALA A 193 15.55 -9.84 15.98
N ILE A 194 15.07 -10.31 14.82
CA ILE A 194 15.60 -11.49 14.14
C ILE A 194 17.05 -11.24 13.70
N ILE A 195 17.34 -10.09 13.09
CA ILE A 195 18.72 -9.73 12.69
C ILE A 195 19.63 -9.70 13.92
N TYR A 196 19.18 -9.12 15.03
CA TYR A 196 19.96 -9.10 16.27
C TYR A 196 20.18 -10.50 16.82
N ALA A 197 19.16 -11.35 16.87
CA ALA A 197 19.26 -12.71 17.38
C ALA A 197 20.23 -13.57 16.55
N HIS A 198 20.37 -13.31 15.26
CA HIS A 198 21.23 -14.01 14.32
C HIS A 198 22.46 -13.21 13.88
N ALA A 199 22.80 -12.14 14.63
CA ALA A 199 23.88 -11.23 14.24
C ALA A 199 25.20 -11.96 13.98
N LYS A 200 25.54 -12.92 14.83
CA LYS A 200 26.78 -13.71 14.73
C LYS A 200 26.76 -14.63 13.50
N GLU A 201 25.66 -15.33 13.25
CA GLU A 201 25.52 -16.21 12.09
C GLU A 201 25.49 -15.43 10.76
N LEU A 202 24.98 -14.20 10.80
CA LEU A 202 25.03 -13.29 9.65
C LEU A 202 26.45 -12.78 9.40
N GLU A 203 27.20 -12.46 10.46
CA GLU A 203 28.56 -11.96 10.37
C GLU A 203 29.53 -13.04 9.85
N ASP A 204 29.42 -14.27 10.34
CA ASP A 204 30.26 -15.39 9.92
C ASP A 204 29.78 -16.08 8.62
N GLY A 205 28.64 -15.64 8.07
CA GLY A 205 28.07 -16.13 6.82
C GLY A 205 27.41 -17.51 6.92
N THR A 206 27.18 -18.02 8.11
CA THR A 206 26.48 -19.30 8.34
C THR A 206 25.01 -19.21 7.95
N VAL A 207 24.41 -18.03 8.08
CA VAL A 207 23.02 -17.70 7.69
C VAL A 207 23.02 -16.44 6.83
N THR A 208 22.14 -16.39 5.86
CA THR A 208 21.91 -15.20 5.03
C THR A 208 20.61 -14.50 5.39
N VAL A 209 20.52 -13.20 5.11
CA VAL A 209 19.26 -12.44 5.28
C VAL A 209 18.12 -13.09 4.48
N GLU A 210 18.39 -13.60 3.28
CA GLU A 210 17.40 -14.27 2.44
C GLU A 210 16.84 -15.54 3.10
N GLN A 211 17.70 -16.32 3.76
CA GLN A 211 17.27 -17.50 4.52
C GLN A 211 16.37 -17.11 5.68
N LEU A 212 16.74 -16.09 6.46
CA LEU A 212 15.92 -15.58 7.56
C LEU A 212 14.57 -15.02 7.09
N MET A 213 14.54 -14.35 5.93
CA MET A 213 13.30 -13.84 5.36
C MET A 213 12.32 -14.92 4.89
N ASN A 214 12.82 -16.09 4.53
CA ASN A 214 12.05 -17.23 4.03
C ASN A 214 11.80 -18.31 5.10
N ASP A 215 12.32 -18.13 6.31
CA ASP A 215 12.05 -19.02 7.43
C ASP A 215 10.61 -18.86 7.88
N ASN A 216 9.86 -19.98 7.85
CA ASN A 216 8.45 -20.06 8.27
C ASN A 216 8.29 -20.79 9.62
N SER A 217 9.38 -21.00 10.37
CA SER A 217 9.36 -21.70 11.67
C SER A 217 8.79 -20.84 12.81
#